data_c4437f8772cde89dd3d4ea52292005a2
#
_entry.id   c4437f8772cde89dd3d4ea52292005a2
#
_cell.length_a   1.000
_cell.length_b   1.000
_cell.length_c   1.000
_cell.angle_alpha   90.00
_cell.angle_beta   90.00
_cell.angle_gamma   90.00
#
_symmetry.space_group_name_H-M   'P 1'
#
loop_
_entity.id
_entity.type
_entity.pdbx_description
1 polymer ?
#
loop_
_entity_poly.entity_id
_entity_poly.type
_entity_poly.pdbx_seq_one_letter_code
_entity_poly.pdbx_strand_id
1 'polypeptide(L)'
;MDCFASLAMTGVWTDQMPRFVLPLLLAIAGLILFGQGGYIHAKALLAQVLLERAFTETIATGRETKPWSWADTWPVARIEVRRIHASTIVLAGSSGQALAFGPGHVENTPDAGERGVAVYSAHRDTHFRFLRDVAIGDEIDVTRSDGRKFRYRADSTSIVRFDASGIDPLSNKYELVLSTCWPFEALTPGPDRYLLHASLIGPVS
;
A
#
# COMPACT_ATOMS: atom_id res chain seq x y z
N MET A 1 -10.48 76.56 38.47
CA MET A 1 -9.62 75.41 38.82
C MET A 1 -10.00 74.28 37.92
N ASP A 2 -9.38 74.24 36.76
CA ASP A 2 -9.77 73.44 35.63
C ASP A 2 -8.81 72.28 35.49
N CYS A 3 -9.36 71.09 35.67
CA CYS A 3 -8.60 69.83 35.38
C CYS A 3 -8.93 69.41 33.96
N PHE A 4 -8.02 69.67 33.02
CA PHE A 4 -8.08 69.09 31.70
C PHE A 4 -7.47 67.69 31.74
N ALA A 5 -8.29 66.69 31.56
CA ALA A 5 -7.86 65.33 31.33
C ALA A 5 -7.41 65.19 29.88
N SER A 6 -6.13 64.93 29.67
CA SER A 6 -5.55 64.65 28.36
C SER A 6 -5.96 63.24 27.93
N LEU A 7 -6.86 63.14 26.94
CA LEU A 7 -7.18 61.90 26.23
C LEU A 7 -6.03 61.57 25.29
N ALA A 8 -5.21 60.61 25.71
CA ALA A 8 -4.22 59.98 24.82
C ALA A 8 -4.96 59.17 23.76
N MET A 9 -5.01 59.66 22.54
CA MET A 9 -5.41 58.89 21.35
C MET A 9 -4.33 57.86 21.08
N THR A 10 -4.59 56.61 21.46
CA THR A 10 -3.84 55.48 20.94
C THR A 10 -4.21 55.29 19.46
N GLY A 11 -3.35 55.78 18.58
CA GLY A 11 -3.47 55.56 17.15
C GLY A 11 -3.32 54.03 16.87
N VAL A 12 -4.43 53.40 16.56
CA VAL A 12 -4.42 52.05 16.00
C VAL A 12 -3.85 52.17 14.59
N TRP A 13 -2.57 51.80 14.44
CA TRP A 13 -1.96 51.59 13.14
C TRP A 13 -2.64 50.39 12.49
N THR A 14 -3.75 50.60 11.79
CA THR A 14 -4.25 49.62 10.82
C THR A 14 -3.31 49.67 9.64
N ASP A 15 -2.30 48.81 9.70
CA ASP A 15 -1.42 48.52 8.57
C ASP A 15 -2.33 47.99 7.44
N GLN A 16 -2.67 48.85 6.49
CA GLN A 16 -3.50 48.52 5.33
C GLN A 16 -2.62 47.65 4.41
N MET A 17 -2.59 46.33 4.66
CA MET A 17 -2.02 45.39 3.71
C MET A 17 -2.63 45.67 2.33
N PRO A 18 -1.83 45.90 1.30
CA PRO A 18 -2.34 46.17 -0.02
C PRO A 18 -3.25 45.01 -0.45
N ARG A 19 -4.43 45.34 -0.99
CA ARG A 19 -5.53 44.42 -1.31
C ARG A 19 -5.12 43.16 -2.10
N PHE A 20 -3.98 43.19 -2.77
CA PHE A 20 -3.44 42.08 -3.58
C PHE A 20 -2.48 41.15 -2.79
N VAL A 21 -2.05 41.48 -1.59
CA VAL A 21 -1.14 40.67 -0.79
C VAL A 21 -1.81 39.34 -0.37
N LEU A 22 -3.01 39.41 0.16
CA LEU A 22 -3.75 38.23 0.57
C LEU A 22 -4.06 37.27 -0.60
N PRO A 23 -4.63 37.75 -1.75
CA PRO A 23 -4.84 36.84 -2.87
C PRO A 23 -3.54 36.29 -3.47
N LEU A 24 -2.44 37.06 -3.46
CA LEU A 24 -1.12 36.59 -3.90
C LEU A 24 -0.59 35.48 -2.97
N LEU A 25 -0.68 35.65 -1.66
CA LEU A 25 -0.27 34.62 -0.69
C LEU A 25 -1.10 33.34 -0.84
N LEU A 26 -2.42 33.47 -1.04
CA LEU A 26 -3.30 32.32 -1.31
C LEU A 26 -2.95 31.62 -2.61
N ALA A 27 -2.63 32.37 -3.67
CA ALA A 27 -2.20 31.80 -4.95
C ALA A 27 -0.88 31.03 -4.81
N ILE A 28 0.11 31.61 -4.11
CA ILE A 28 1.40 30.95 -3.84
C ILE A 28 1.19 29.68 -3.00
N ALA A 29 0.40 29.75 -1.94
CA ALA A 29 0.06 28.59 -1.11
C ALA A 29 -0.62 27.49 -1.93
N GLY A 30 -1.59 27.87 -2.78
CA GLY A 30 -2.25 26.93 -3.70
C GLY A 30 -1.30 26.27 -4.69
N LEU A 31 -0.38 27.02 -5.28
CA LEU A 31 0.66 26.48 -6.17
C LEU A 31 1.61 25.51 -5.45
N ILE A 32 2.00 25.83 -4.22
CA ILE A 32 2.85 24.94 -3.41
C ILE A 32 2.12 23.63 -3.11
N LEU A 33 0.86 23.70 -2.65
CA LEU A 33 0.05 22.51 -2.35
C LEU A 33 -0.20 21.65 -3.60
N PHE A 34 -0.51 22.29 -4.73
CA PHE A 34 -0.68 21.60 -6.01
C PHE A 34 0.62 20.93 -6.47
N GLY A 35 1.75 21.64 -6.37
CA GLY A 35 3.07 21.11 -6.69
C GLY A 35 3.46 19.91 -5.81
N GLN A 36 3.17 19.98 -4.49
CA GLN A 36 3.40 18.86 -3.57
C GLN A 36 2.52 17.65 -3.92
N GLY A 37 1.24 17.86 -4.24
CA GLY A 37 0.34 16.79 -4.69
C GLY A 37 0.87 16.10 -5.95
N GLY A 38 1.25 16.88 -6.97
CA GLY A 38 1.86 16.35 -8.21
C GLY A 38 3.15 15.58 -7.95
N TYR A 39 4.02 16.10 -7.08
CA TYR A 39 5.28 15.44 -6.70
C TYR A 39 5.05 14.07 -6.04
N ILE A 40 4.09 13.98 -5.11
CA ILE A 40 3.76 12.71 -4.42
C ILE A 40 3.27 11.67 -5.44
N HIS A 41 2.37 12.05 -6.34
CA HIS A 41 1.88 11.15 -7.39
C HIS A 41 3.00 10.70 -8.34
N ALA A 42 3.84 11.62 -8.81
CA ALA A 42 4.97 11.29 -9.68
C ALA A 42 5.96 10.33 -9.00
N LYS A 43 6.25 10.55 -7.71
CA LYS A 43 7.11 9.66 -6.91
C LYS A 43 6.50 8.26 -6.76
N ALA A 44 5.19 8.16 -6.51
CA ALA A 44 4.50 6.88 -6.40
C ALA A 44 4.54 6.09 -7.72
N LEU A 45 4.28 6.75 -8.85
CA LEU A 45 4.37 6.13 -10.18
C LEU A 45 5.81 5.67 -10.49
N LEU A 46 6.79 6.50 -10.21
CA LEU A 46 8.21 6.15 -10.39
C LEU A 46 8.58 4.92 -9.55
N ALA A 47 8.12 4.85 -8.30
CA ALA A 47 8.37 3.70 -7.43
C ALA A 47 7.80 2.40 -8.03
N GLN A 48 6.58 2.43 -8.59
CA GLN A 48 5.99 1.24 -9.25
C GLN A 48 6.80 0.81 -10.48
N VAL A 49 7.25 1.76 -11.31
CA VAL A 49 8.11 1.45 -12.48
C VAL A 49 9.43 0.82 -12.04
N LEU A 50 10.05 1.34 -10.99
CA LEU A 50 11.31 0.79 -10.45
C LEU A 50 11.12 -0.60 -9.83
N LEU A 51 9.99 -0.84 -9.15
CA LEU A 51 9.63 -2.16 -8.62
C LEU A 51 9.42 -3.19 -9.74
N GLU A 52 8.69 -2.83 -10.80
CA GLU A 52 8.49 -3.69 -11.97
C GLU A 52 9.82 -4.04 -12.66
N ARG A 53 10.69 -3.04 -12.83
CA ARG A 53 12.03 -3.25 -13.37
C ARG A 53 12.86 -4.19 -12.50
N ALA A 54 12.91 -3.93 -11.19
CA ALA A 54 13.64 -4.77 -10.24
C ALA A 54 13.12 -6.21 -10.23
N PHE A 55 11.79 -6.41 -10.30
CA PHE A 55 11.19 -7.74 -10.39
C PHE A 55 11.60 -8.47 -11.68
N THR A 56 11.52 -7.80 -12.81
CA THR A 56 11.91 -8.37 -14.11
C THR A 56 13.40 -8.74 -14.13
N GLU A 57 14.24 -7.88 -13.56
CA GLU A 57 15.69 -8.12 -13.47
C GLU A 57 15.99 -9.28 -12.51
N THR A 58 15.28 -9.39 -11.39
CA THR A 58 15.39 -10.52 -10.46
C THR A 58 15.07 -11.85 -11.15
N ILE A 59 13.98 -11.92 -11.93
CA ILE A 59 13.61 -13.11 -12.70
C ILE A 59 14.71 -13.45 -13.72
N ALA A 60 15.21 -12.44 -14.43
CA ALA A 60 16.20 -12.65 -15.51
C ALA A 60 17.58 -13.11 -14.99
N THR A 61 17.98 -12.62 -13.82
CA THR A 61 19.33 -12.85 -13.27
C THR A 61 19.39 -13.91 -12.17
N GLY A 62 18.24 -14.25 -11.57
CA GLY A 62 18.15 -15.09 -10.37
C GLY A 62 18.72 -14.44 -9.11
N ARG A 63 18.96 -13.13 -9.12
CA ARG A 63 19.50 -12.38 -7.98
C ARG A 63 18.49 -11.34 -7.49
N GLU A 64 18.35 -11.23 -6.18
CA GLU A 64 17.54 -10.20 -5.56
C GLU A 64 18.01 -8.81 -5.99
N THR A 65 17.15 -8.10 -6.70
CA THR A 65 17.44 -6.76 -7.21
C THR A 65 16.61 -5.73 -6.44
N LYS A 66 17.29 -4.78 -5.80
CA LYS A 66 16.63 -3.69 -5.12
C LYS A 66 16.08 -2.66 -6.12
N PRO A 67 14.86 -2.12 -5.90
CA PRO A 67 14.28 -1.13 -6.80
C PRO A 67 15.06 0.21 -6.83
N TRP A 68 15.73 0.55 -5.74
CA TRP A 68 16.69 1.65 -5.60
C TRP A 68 17.76 1.31 -4.57
N SER A 69 18.91 1.99 -4.62
CA SER A 69 20.12 1.60 -3.86
C SER A 69 19.96 1.60 -2.33
N TRP A 70 19.05 2.43 -1.81
CA TRP A 70 18.77 2.52 -0.36
C TRP A 70 17.48 1.80 0.05
N ALA A 71 16.90 0.98 -0.84
CA ALA A 71 15.75 0.17 -0.47
C ALA A 71 16.17 -0.90 0.55
N ASP A 72 15.33 -1.12 1.55
CA ASP A 72 15.47 -2.18 2.56
C ASP A 72 14.63 -3.42 2.22
N THR A 73 13.96 -3.40 1.07
CA THR A 73 13.12 -4.47 0.55
C THR A 73 13.37 -4.68 -0.95
N TRP A 74 12.96 -5.82 -1.47
CA TRP A 74 13.03 -6.20 -2.88
C TRP A 74 11.78 -6.97 -3.30
N PRO A 75 11.46 -7.02 -4.60
CA PRO A 75 10.32 -7.79 -5.12
C PRO A 75 10.52 -9.30 -4.96
N VAL A 76 9.52 -9.99 -4.41
CA VAL A 76 9.53 -11.46 -4.21
C VAL A 76 8.47 -12.17 -5.04
N ALA A 77 7.36 -11.48 -5.38
CA ALA A 77 6.31 -12.04 -6.21
C ALA A 77 5.50 -10.95 -6.92
N ARG A 78 4.71 -11.36 -7.90
CA ARG A 78 3.63 -10.57 -8.50
C ARG A 78 2.32 -11.30 -8.32
N ILE A 79 1.29 -10.61 -7.88
CA ILE A 79 -0.09 -11.09 -7.82
C ILE A 79 -0.86 -10.49 -8.99
N GLU A 80 -1.68 -11.30 -9.65
CA GLU A 80 -2.59 -10.88 -10.72
C GLU A 80 -3.96 -11.51 -10.52
N VAL A 81 -5.02 -10.69 -10.52
CA VAL A 81 -6.41 -11.14 -10.51
C VAL A 81 -7.04 -10.74 -11.84
N ARG A 82 -7.15 -11.72 -12.74
CA ARG A 82 -7.48 -11.46 -14.15
C ARG A 82 -8.84 -10.83 -14.36
N ARG A 83 -9.87 -11.31 -13.65
CA ARG A 83 -11.24 -10.83 -13.83
C ARG A 83 -11.39 -9.34 -13.61
N ILE A 84 -10.67 -8.78 -12.65
CA ILE A 84 -10.73 -7.36 -12.28
C ILE A 84 -9.51 -6.55 -12.76
N HIS A 85 -8.65 -7.16 -13.59
CA HIS A 85 -7.42 -6.53 -14.10
C HIS A 85 -6.52 -5.90 -13.02
N ALA A 86 -6.51 -6.50 -11.82
CA ALA A 86 -5.66 -6.05 -10.73
C ALA A 86 -4.30 -6.75 -10.79
N SER A 87 -3.23 -5.99 -10.62
CA SER A 87 -1.86 -6.50 -10.52
C SER A 87 -1.06 -5.70 -9.50
N THR A 88 -0.20 -6.36 -8.73
CA THR A 88 0.67 -5.70 -7.75
C THR A 88 1.92 -6.53 -7.49
N ILE A 89 3.05 -5.85 -7.26
CA ILE A 89 4.32 -6.47 -6.86
C ILE A 89 4.34 -6.67 -5.34
N VAL A 90 4.63 -7.87 -4.90
CA VAL A 90 4.83 -8.24 -3.49
C VAL A 90 6.29 -8.04 -3.12
N LEU A 91 6.55 -7.47 -1.98
CA LEU A 91 7.86 -7.13 -1.45
C LEU A 91 8.28 -8.07 -0.33
N ALA A 92 9.58 -8.23 -0.14
CA ALA A 92 10.14 -8.96 0.98
C ALA A 92 9.81 -8.26 2.32
N GLY A 93 9.31 -9.03 3.28
CA GLY A 93 8.90 -8.53 4.60
C GLY A 93 7.61 -7.71 4.60
N SER A 94 7.11 -7.45 5.80
CA SER A 94 5.87 -6.70 6.03
C SER A 94 6.09 -5.46 6.90
N SER A 95 7.30 -4.87 6.85
CA SER A 95 7.62 -3.63 7.55
C SER A 95 6.78 -2.46 7.03
N GLY A 96 6.61 -1.42 7.86
CA GLY A 96 5.88 -0.21 7.44
C GLY A 96 6.45 0.45 6.20
N GLN A 97 7.76 0.31 5.97
CA GLN A 97 8.43 0.85 4.79
C GLN A 97 8.11 0.03 3.53
N ALA A 98 8.14 -1.31 3.60
CA ALA A 98 7.72 -2.18 2.50
C ALA A 98 6.25 -1.94 2.14
N LEU A 99 5.36 -1.89 3.13
CA LEU A 99 3.92 -1.69 2.94
C LEU A 99 3.54 -0.33 2.34
N ALA A 100 4.43 0.67 2.40
CA ALA A 100 4.22 1.95 1.73
C ALA A 100 4.33 1.84 0.19
N PHE A 101 5.04 0.84 -0.32
CA PHE A 101 5.32 0.69 -1.76
C PHE A 101 4.61 -0.50 -2.41
N GLY A 102 4.21 -1.51 -1.63
CA GLY A 102 3.54 -2.70 -2.14
C GLY A 102 3.00 -3.61 -1.02
N PRO A 103 2.29 -4.68 -1.36
CA PRO A 103 2.04 -5.77 -0.43
C PRO A 103 3.36 -6.37 0.06
N GLY A 104 3.41 -6.74 1.32
CA GLY A 104 4.56 -7.43 1.91
C GLY A 104 4.30 -8.91 2.11
N HIS A 105 5.29 -9.75 1.84
CA HIS A 105 5.31 -11.15 2.23
C HIS A 105 5.53 -11.22 3.74
N VAL A 106 4.58 -11.80 4.46
CA VAL A 106 4.65 -11.90 5.92
C VAL A 106 5.76 -12.87 6.31
N GLU A 107 6.64 -12.42 7.17
CA GLU A 107 7.78 -13.20 7.64
C GLU A 107 7.34 -14.52 8.29
N ASN A 108 8.17 -15.56 8.15
CA ASN A 108 7.90 -16.90 8.66
C ASN A 108 6.67 -17.60 8.04
N THR A 109 6.22 -17.15 6.87
CA THR A 109 5.26 -17.88 6.04
C THR A 109 5.96 -18.40 4.78
N PRO A 110 5.56 -19.59 4.24
CA PRO A 110 6.18 -20.14 3.04
C PRO A 110 5.93 -19.26 1.82
N ASP A 111 6.75 -19.45 0.80
CA ASP A 111 6.52 -18.84 -0.49
C ASP A 111 5.30 -19.43 -1.19
N ALA A 112 4.70 -18.65 -2.09
CA ALA A 112 3.58 -19.12 -2.91
C ALA A 112 4.00 -20.39 -3.70
N GLY A 113 3.13 -21.41 -3.68
CA GLY A 113 3.37 -22.72 -4.30
C GLY A 113 4.10 -23.72 -3.40
N GLU A 114 4.54 -23.34 -2.22
CA GLU A 114 5.11 -24.22 -1.23
C GLU A 114 4.06 -24.75 -0.27
N ARG A 115 4.38 -25.84 0.43
CA ARG A 115 3.49 -26.43 1.44
C ARG A 115 3.36 -25.49 2.63
N GLY A 116 2.14 -25.24 3.03
CA GLY A 116 1.76 -24.32 4.09
C GLY A 116 0.85 -23.20 3.60
N VAL A 117 0.82 -22.10 4.33
CA VAL A 117 0.03 -20.93 4.00
C VAL A 117 0.95 -19.74 3.72
N ALA A 118 1.06 -19.34 2.46
CA ALA A 118 1.72 -18.12 2.06
C ALA A 118 0.84 -16.91 2.43
N VAL A 119 1.38 -15.92 3.14
CA VAL A 119 0.60 -14.76 3.57
C VAL A 119 1.18 -13.48 2.99
N TYR A 120 0.35 -12.73 2.28
CA TYR A 120 0.69 -11.40 1.80
C TYR A 120 -0.22 -10.36 2.45
N SER A 121 0.35 -9.27 2.93
CA SER A 121 -0.36 -8.22 3.65
C SER A 121 -0.16 -6.86 3.00
N ALA A 122 -1.20 -6.04 2.94
CA ALA A 122 -1.12 -4.65 2.45
C ALA A 122 -2.21 -3.76 3.04
N HIS A 123 -2.06 -2.45 2.79
CA HIS A 123 -3.08 -1.48 3.16
C HIS A 123 -4.35 -1.62 2.31
N ARG A 124 -5.52 -1.51 2.95
CA ARG A 124 -6.86 -1.64 2.35
C ARG A 124 -7.24 -0.54 1.37
N ASP A 125 -6.63 0.64 1.54
CA ASP A 125 -6.93 1.87 0.79
C ASP A 125 -6.00 2.09 -0.40
N THR A 126 -4.93 1.28 -0.51
CA THR A 126 -3.94 1.34 -1.58
C THR A 126 -3.81 0.01 -2.31
N HIS A 127 -2.78 -0.77 -1.99
CA HIS A 127 -2.36 -1.95 -2.75
C HIS A 127 -3.36 -3.12 -2.69
N PHE A 128 -4.11 -3.28 -1.59
CA PHE A 128 -5.15 -4.31 -1.46
C PHE A 128 -6.58 -3.75 -1.50
N ARG A 129 -6.74 -2.53 -2.03
CA ARG A 129 -8.07 -1.96 -2.26
C ARG A 129 -8.93 -2.84 -3.17
N PHE A 130 -8.31 -3.53 -4.13
CA PHE A 130 -9.00 -4.40 -5.07
C PHE A 130 -9.59 -5.67 -4.42
N LEU A 131 -9.18 -6.04 -3.19
CA LEU A 131 -9.71 -7.24 -2.53
C LEU A 131 -11.21 -7.17 -2.27
N ARG A 132 -11.80 -5.98 -2.17
CA ARG A 132 -13.25 -5.80 -2.07
C ARG A 132 -14.02 -6.25 -3.32
N ASP A 133 -13.34 -6.27 -4.47
CA ASP A 133 -13.91 -6.60 -5.78
C ASP A 133 -13.63 -8.06 -6.18
N VAL A 134 -12.83 -8.77 -5.38
CA VAL A 134 -12.54 -10.20 -5.59
C VAL A 134 -13.73 -11.03 -5.14
N ALA A 135 -14.21 -11.89 -6.03
CA ALA A 135 -15.28 -12.82 -5.76
C ALA A 135 -14.75 -14.23 -5.47
N ILE A 136 -15.51 -15.01 -4.69
CA ILE A 136 -15.24 -16.43 -4.52
C ILE A 136 -15.29 -17.14 -5.87
N GLY A 137 -14.26 -17.94 -6.16
CA GLY A 137 -14.08 -18.60 -7.46
C GLY A 137 -13.12 -17.87 -8.40
N ASP A 138 -12.74 -16.62 -8.10
CA ASP A 138 -11.73 -15.89 -8.90
C ASP A 138 -10.38 -16.58 -8.89
N GLU A 139 -9.72 -16.54 -10.02
CA GLU A 139 -8.34 -17.02 -10.16
C GLU A 139 -7.34 -15.93 -9.84
N ILE A 140 -6.37 -16.29 -9.01
CA ILE A 140 -5.27 -15.44 -8.58
C ILE A 140 -3.97 -16.09 -9.06
N ASP A 141 -3.32 -15.46 -10.01
CA ASP A 141 -2.02 -15.90 -10.48
C ASP A 141 -0.92 -15.24 -9.64
N VAL A 142 0.03 -16.03 -9.16
CA VAL A 142 1.21 -15.57 -8.44
C VAL A 142 2.45 -15.97 -9.22
N THR A 143 3.21 -14.98 -9.69
CA THR A 143 4.53 -15.19 -10.28
C THR A 143 5.58 -14.87 -9.24
N ARG A 144 6.43 -15.86 -8.88
CA ARG A 144 7.54 -15.68 -7.92
C ARG A 144 8.75 -15.03 -8.58
N SER A 145 9.66 -14.52 -7.76
CA SER A 145 10.95 -13.97 -8.21
C SER A 145 11.87 -14.97 -8.92
N ASP A 146 11.67 -16.28 -8.71
CA ASP A 146 12.34 -17.35 -9.45
C ASP A 146 11.69 -17.69 -10.81
N GLY A 147 10.66 -16.93 -11.21
CA GLY A 147 9.94 -17.10 -12.47
C GLY A 147 8.84 -18.16 -12.45
N ARG A 148 8.74 -18.98 -11.40
CA ARG A 148 7.67 -19.98 -11.28
C ARG A 148 6.31 -19.28 -11.08
N LYS A 149 5.27 -19.85 -11.71
CA LYS A 149 3.91 -19.32 -11.66
C LYS A 149 2.97 -20.32 -11.04
N PHE A 150 2.12 -19.85 -10.16
CA PHE A 150 1.14 -20.66 -9.43
C PHE A 150 -0.22 -20.02 -9.55
N ARG A 151 -1.25 -20.83 -9.76
CA ARG A 151 -2.63 -20.38 -9.81
C ARG A 151 -3.38 -20.84 -8.59
N TYR A 152 -4.04 -19.92 -7.96
CA TYR A 152 -4.91 -20.13 -6.82
C TYR A 152 -6.35 -19.78 -7.20
N ARG A 153 -7.30 -20.37 -6.48
CA ARG A 153 -8.71 -20.02 -6.56
C ARG A 153 -9.17 -19.46 -5.22
N ALA A 154 -9.81 -18.32 -5.23
CA ALA A 154 -10.42 -17.73 -4.04
C ALA A 154 -11.55 -18.63 -3.53
N ASP A 155 -11.44 -19.14 -2.29
CA ASP A 155 -12.36 -20.12 -1.72
C ASP A 155 -13.29 -19.50 -0.70
N SER A 156 -12.78 -18.64 0.17
CA SER A 156 -13.53 -18.04 1.26
C SER A 156 -12.92 -16.72 1.72
N THR A 157 -13.69 -15.99 2.50
CA THR A 157 -13.22 -14.79 3.20
C THR A 157 -13.55 -14.89 4.68
N SER A 158 -12.73 -14.28 5.52
CA SER A 158 -12.97 -14.20 6.95
C SER A 158 -12.57 -12.83 7.50
N ILE A 159 -13.24 -12.43 8.58
CA ILE A 159 -12.88 -11.24 9.35
C ILE A 159 -12.40 -11.73 10.71
N VAL A 160 -11.16 -11.37 11.05
CA VAL A 160 -10.48 -11.83 12.25
C VAL A 160 -9.80 -10.67 12.96
N ARG A 161 -9.51 -10.79 14.24
CA ARG A 161 -8.64 -9.84 14.92
C ARG A 161 -7.19 -10.05 14.47
N PHE A 162 -6.41 -8.97 14.43
CA PHE A 162 -5.00 -9.01 14.00
C PHE A 162 -4.12 -9.93 14.87
N ASP A 163 -4.48 -10.10 16.13
CA ASP A 163 -3.78 -10.92 17.14
C ASP A 163 -4.32 -12.36 17.24
N ALA A 164 -5.35 -12.70 16.47
CA ALA A 164 -6.01 -14.00 16.50
C ALA A 164 -6.46 -14.44 15.08
N SER A 165 -5.52 -14.39 14.15
CA SER A 165 -5.81 -14.70 12.73
C SER A 165 -6.21 -16.16 12.48
N GLY A 166 -5.79 -17.09 13.32
CA GLY A 166 -6.00 -18.53 13.14
C GLY A 166 -5.23 -19.13 11.97
N ILE A 167 -4.32 -18.38 11.34
CA ILE A 167 -3.47 -18.88 10.25
C ILE A 167 -2.37 -19.73 10.84
N ASP A 168 -2.27 -20.99 10.37
CA ASP A 168 -1.15 -21.89 10.65
C ASP A 168 -0.24 -21.96 9.42
N PRO A 169 0.90 -21.24 9.41
CA PRO A 169 1.81 -21.23 8.26
C PRO A 169 2.36 -22.60 7.89
N LEU A 170 2.44 -23.52 8.87
CA LEU A 170 3.02 -24.86 8.70
C LEU A 170 1.98 -25.93 8.40
N SER A 171 0.75 -25.55 8.11
CA SER A 171 -0.33 -26.49 7.77
C SER A 171 0.04 -27.38 6.56
N ASN A 172 -0.66 -28.50 6.42
CA ASN A 172 -0.45 -29.41 5.28
C ASN A 172 -1.14 -28.98 3.99
N LYS A 173 -1.54 -27.71 3.89
CA LYS A 173 -2.22 -27.14 2.73
C LYS A 173 -1.22 -26.47 1.78
N TYR A 174 -1.70 -26.11 0.61
CA TYR A 174 -1.05 -25.20 -0.33
C TYR A 174 -2.01 -24.01 -0.51
N GLU A 175 -1.91 -23.05 0.37
CA GLU A 175 -2.87 -21.96 0.49
C GLU A 175 -2.17 -20.60 0.37
N LEU A 176 -2.87 -19.64 -0.23
CA LEU A 176 -2.52 -18.24 -0.25
C LEU A 176 -3.53 -17.47 0.57
N VAL A 177 -3.05 -16.62 1.47
CA VAL A 177 -3.91 -15.69 2.21
C VAL A 177 -3.51 -14.27 1.88
N LEU A 178 -4.46 -13.48 1.40
CA LEU A 178 -4.30 -12.03 1.20
C LEU A 178 -4.98 -11.30 2.35
N SER A 179 -4.18 -10.57 3.14
CA SER A 179 -4.63 -9.92 4.38
C SER A 179 -4.62 -8.39 4.26
N THR A 180 -5.71 -7.76 4.68
CA THR A 180 -5.77 -6.29 4.79
C THR A 180 -6.61 -5.85 5.98
N CYS A 181 -6.61 -4.54 6.28
CA CYS A 181 -7.44 -3.99 7.35
C CYS A 181 -8.93 -4.03 7.00
N TRP A 182 -9.77 -4.23 8.02
CA TRP A 182 -11.23 -4.19 7.92
C TRP A 182 -11.82 -3.11 8.84
N PRO A 183 -12.98 -2.50 8.50
CA PRO A 183 -13.68 -2.55 7.21
C PRO A 183 -12.99 -1.69 6.14
N PHE A 184 -13.29 -1.97 4.84
CA PHE A 184 -12.67 -1.27 3.71
C PHE A 184 -12.92 0.24 3.71
N GLU A 185 -14.08 0.69 4.21
CA GLU A 185 -14.49 2.10 4.20
C GLU A 185 -14.09 2.87 5.47
N ALA A 186 -13.43 2.22 6.44
CA ALA A 186 -13.07 2.90 7.68
C ALA A 186 -11.95 3.91 7.47
N LEU A 187 -12.13 5.13 8.01
CA LEU A 187 -11.14 6.20 7.98
C LEU A 187 -10.06 6.04 9.04
N THR A 188 -10.34 5.25 10.09
CA THR A 188 -9.42 5.01 11.21
C THR A 188 -8.93 3.57 11.21
N PRO A 189 -7.71 3.31 11.71
CA PRO A 189 -7.23 1.95 11.95
C PRO A 189 -8.14 1.21 12.93
N GLY A 190 -8.40 -0.08 12.66
CA GLY A 190 -9.16 -0.97 13.53
C GLY A 190 -8.39 -2.27 13.82
N PRO A 191 -8.86 -3.06 14.80
CA PRO A 191 -8.22 -4.33 15.18
C PRO A 191 -8.48 -5.44 14.18
N ASP A 192 -9.45 -5.29 13.29
CA ASP A 192 -9.90 -6.36 12.43
C ASP A 192 -9.16 -6.41 11.10
N ARG A 193 -9.02 -7.61 10.59
CA ARG A 193 -8.40 -7.93 9.31
C ARG A 193 -9.36 -8.71 8.44
N TYR A 194 -9.44 -8.32 7.20
CA TYR A 194 -10.08 -9.11 6.14
C TYR A 194 -9.03 -10.06 5.58
N LEU A 195 -9.34 -11.35 5.56
CA LEU A 195 -8.54 -12.40 4.98
C LEU A 195 -9.30 -12.99 3.78
N LEU A 196 -8.64 -13.01 2.64
CA LEU A 196 -9.08 -13.78 1.47
C LEU A 196 -8.24 -15.05 1.41
N HIS A 197 -8.89 -16.20 1.49
CA HIS A 197 -8.29 -17.53 1.42
C HIS A 197 -8.38 -18.07 0.00
N ALA A 198 -7.29 -18.62 -0.52
CA ALA A 198 -7.25 -19.18 -1.85
C ALA A 198 -6.42 -20.46 -1.89
N SER A 199 -6.98 -21.53 -2.41
CA SER A 199 -6.29 -22.83 -2.57
C SER A 199 -5.55 -22.92 -3.90
N LEU A 200 -4.39 -23.56 -3.89
CA LEU A 200 -3.60 -23.83 -5.09
C LEU A 200 -4.36 -24.75 -6.05
N ILE A 201 -4.54 -24.30 -7.30
CA ILE A 201 -5.09 -25.13 -8.38
C ILE A 201 -3.94 -25.92 -9.04
N GLY A 202 -2.79 -25.26 -9.23
CA GLY A 202 -1.63 -25.85 -9.84
C GLY A 202 -0.63 -24.82 -10.39
N PRO A 203 0.50 -25.31 -10.94
CA PRO A 203 1.43 -24.45 -11.64
C PRO A 203 0.79 -23.94 -12.94
N VAL A 204 1.18 -22.73 -13.36
CA VAL A 204 0.80 -22.14 -14.65
C VAL A 204 1.96 -22.33 -15.61
N SER A 205 1.70 -23.04 -16.69
CA SER A 205 2.66 -23.24 -17.80
C SER A 205 2.84 -21.99 -18.65
#